data_3a4d33f64ab456a5ca8402c199f9f0f5
#
_entry.id   3a4d33f64ab456a5ca8402c199f9f0f5
#
_cell.length_a   1.000
_cell.length_b   1.000
_cell.length_c   1.000
_cell.angle_alpha   90.00
_cell.angle_beta   90.00
_cell.angle_gamma   90.00
#
_symmetry.space_group_name_H-M   'P 1'
#
loop_
_entity.id
_entity.type
_entity.pdbx_description
1 polymer ?
#
loop_
_entity_poly.entity_id
_entity_poly.type
_entity_poly.pdbx_seq_one_letter_code
_entity_poly.pdbx_strand_id
1 'polypeptide(L)'
;MSARPGQASGEGAGRDAPKRGAAAAGRSGPATVPPAMDRFRPRAREIVTVARQLLEDEGLDSFSMRRLADRLGVRAPVIYKHFASKSALVAALISVGFEEQAALFEAALTSSDQPLTAMAAIYRAYGRDNPNLYRLMYDRDLERPLLLPGSEERAVVPAVRAAGEDRDLARAAWAFAHGMTILELNNRFPADADLDAAWRRGMASLDPSGGVTGLERSGNGQD
;
A
#
# COMPACT_ATOMS: atom_id res chain seq x y z
N MET A 1 73.77 -14.79 -16.59
CA MET A 1 73.82 -16.03 -15.78
C MET A 1 72.54 -16.08 -15.02
N SER A 2 71.60 -16.88 -15.52
CA SER A 2 71.14 -18.16 -14.97
C SER A 2 70.41 -17.95 -13.63
N ALA A 3 69.23 -18.38 -13.34
CA ALA A 3 68.37 -19.43 -13.87
C ALA A 3 66.92 -19.18 -13.37
N ARG A 4 65.90 -19.52 -14.12
CA ARG A 4 64.62 -20.02 -13.63
C ARG A 4 64.82 -21.48 -13.15
N PRO A 5 63.97 -22.15 -12.39
CA PRO A 5 62.51 -22.23 -12.55
C PRO A 5 61.74 -22.44 -11.23
N GLY A 6 60.43 -22.59 -11.35
CA GLY A 6 59.56 -23.18 -10.31
C GLY A 6 58.10 -22.88 -10.49
N GLN A 7 57.42 -23.68 -11.34
CA GLN A 7 55.94 -23.80 -11.33
C GLN A 7 55.47 -24.49 -10.08
N ALA A 8 54.38 -24.04 -9.49
CA ALA A 8 53.51 -24.88 -8.71
C ALA A 8 52.04 -24.42 -8.88
N SER A 9 51.30 -25.31 -9.47
CA SER A 9 49.84 -25.30 -9.61
C SER A 9 49.16 -25.33 -8.26
N GLY A 10 48.09 -24.56 -8.08
CA GLY A 10 47.22 -24.58 -6.89
C GLY A 10 45.80 -24.32 -7.32
N GLU A 11 45.03 -25.36 -7.19
CA GLU A 11 43.66 -25.59 -7.58
C GLU A 11 42.66 -24.52 -7.10
N GLY A 12 41.70 -24.26 -7.97
CA GLY A 12 40.57 -23.42 -7.69
C GLY A 12 39.58 -24.06 -6.72
N ALA A 13 39.23 -23.33 -5.70
CA ALA A 13 38.04 -23.62 -4.91
C ALA A 13 36.92 -22.68 -5.35
N GLY A 14 36.03 -23.20 -6.19
CA GLY A 14 34.78 -22.56 -6.50
C GLY A 14 33.92 -22.42 -5.25
N ARG A 15 33.62 -21.19 -4.86
CA ARG A 15 32.61 -20.91 -3.86
C ARG A 15 31.27 -20.76 -4.56
N ASP A 16 30.50 -21.84 -4.51
CA ASP A 16 29.07 -21.83 -4.80
C ASP A 16 28.35 -20.86 -3.86
N ALA A 17 27.81 -19.79 -4.41
CA ALA A 17 26.87 -18.93 -3.70
C ALA A 17 25.51 -19.65 -3.63
N PRO A 18 24.85 -19.73 -2.46
CA PRO A 18 23.53 -20.32 -2.37
C PRO A 18 22.51 -19.45 -3.13
N LYS A 19 21.90 -20.01 -4.16
CA LYS A 19 20.70 -19.48 -4.79
C LYS A 19 19.61 -19.34 -3.71
N ARG A 20 19.28 -18.10 -3.35
CA ARG A 20 18.11 -17.80 -2.53
C ARG A 20 16.88 -18.25 -3.32
N GLY A 21 16.27 -19.32 -2.88
CA GLY A 21 14.98 -19.77 -3.37
C GLY A 21 13.96 -18.67 -3.08
N ALA A 22 13.30 -18.19 -4.15
CA ALA A 22 12.11 -17.36 -4.03
C ALA A 22 11.05 -18.22 -3.33
N ALA A 23 10.79 -17.92 -2.06
CA ALA A 23 9.62 -18.44 -1.37
C ALA A 23 8.40 -17.92 -2.12
N ALA A 24 7.67 -18.81 -2.76
CA ALA A 24 6.39 -18.54 -3.35
C ALA A 24 5.45 -18.09 -2.22
N ALA A 25 5.19 -16.79 -2.14
CA ALA A 25 4.15 -16.26 -1.29
C ALA A 25 2.84 -16.93 -1.70
N GLY A 26 2.21 -17.63 -0.76
CA GLY A 26 0.96 -18.33 -0.95
C GLY A 26 -0.09 -17.39 -1.54
N ARG A 27 -0.64 -17.78 -2.69
CA ARG A 27 -1.76 -17.08 -3.31
C ARG A 27 -2.93 -17.18 -2.34
N SER A 28 -3.29 -16.05 -1.75
CA SER A 28 -4.52 -15.88 -1.00
C SER A 28 -5.69 -16.44 -1.80
N GLY A 29 -6.65 -17.08 -1.11
CA GLY A 29 -7.84 -17.68 -1.72
C GLY A 29 -8.64 -16.71 -2.60
N PRO A 30 -9.77 -17.14 -3.18
CA PRO A 30 -10.51 -16.35 -4.17
C PRO A 30 -10.80 -14.98 -3.58
N ALA A 31 -10.16 -13.96 -4.17
CA ALA A 31 -10.31 -12.57 -3.73
C ALA A 31 -11.79 -12.21 -3.85
N THR A 32 -12.44 -11.97 -2.71
CA THR A 32 -13.78 -11.41 -2.67
C THR A 32 -13.78 -10.14 -3.50
N VAL A 33 -14.62 -10.06 -4.53
CA VAL A 33 -14.73 -8.89 -5.39
C VAL A 33 -15.08 -7.69 -4.52
N PRO A 34 -14.27 -6.61 -4.51
CA PRO A 34 -14.54 -5.45 -3.67
C PRO A 34 -15.92 -4.85 -3.99
N PRO A 35 -16.67 -4.35 -3.01
CA PRO A 35 -17.97 -3.73 -3.22
C PRO A 35 -17.99 -2.66 -4.33
N ALA A 36 -16.87 -1.92 -4.50
CA ALA A 36 -16.73 -0.97 -5.59
C ALA A 36 -16.83 -1.62 -6.97
N MET A 37 -16.35 -2.85 -7.14
CA MET A 37 -16.40 -3.54 -8.42
C MET A 37 -17.84 -3.87 -8.85
N ASP A 38 -18.77 -4.02 -7.90
CA ASP A 38 -20.18 -4.27 -8.20
C ASP A 38 -20.91 -3.04 -8.77
N ARG A 39 -20.36 -1.85 -8.59
CA ARG A 39 -20.88 -0.60 -9.18
C ARG A 39 -20.58 -0.49 -10.66
N PHE A 40 -19.63 -1.26 -11.19
CA PHE A 40 -19.29 -1.27 -12.61
C PHE A 40 -20.12 -2.31 -13.37
N ARG A 41 -20.56 -1.95 -14.59
CA ARG A 41 -21.09 -2.92 -15.52
C ARG A 41 -20.03 -3.98 -15.85
N PRO A 42 -20.39 -5.22 -16.24
CA PRO A 42 -19.43 -6.31 -16.42
C PRO A 42 -18.22 -5.96 -17.27
N ARG A 43 -18.40 -5.28 -18.38
CA ARG A 43 -17.29 -4.86 -19.26
C ARG A 43 -16.40 -3.80 -18.63
N ALA A 44 -16.97 -2.83 -17.92
CA ALA A 44 -16.19 -1.82 -17.18
C ALA A 44 -15.37 -2.46 -16.05
N ARG A 45 -15.95 -3.45 -15.36
CA ARG A 45 -15.27 -4.24 -14.33
C ARG A 45 -14.05 -4.97 -14.89
N GLU A 46 -14.22 -5.65 -16.04
CA GLU A 46 -13.10 -6.31 -16.73
C GLU A 46 -11.99 -5.31 -17.10
N ILE A 47 -12.36 -4.12 -17.62
CA ILE A 47 -11.40 -3.06 -17.94
C ILE A 47 -10.64 -2.62 -16.71
N VAL A 48 -11.31 -2.38 -15.56
CA VAL A 48 -10.66 -1.98 -14.30
C VAL A 48 -9.73 -3.08 -13.79
N THR A 49 -10.15 -4.35 -13.86
CA THR A 49 -9.33 -5.48 -13.44
C THR A 49 -8.04 -5.57 -14.24
N VAL A 50 -8.13 -5.50 -15.58
CA VAL A 50 -6.95 -5.56 -16.46
C VAL A 50 -6.10 -4.29 -16.33
N ALA A 51 -6.73 -3.13 -16.13
CA ALA A 51 -6.01 -1.88 -15.89
C ALA A 51 -5.19 -1.93 -14.59
N ARG A 52 -5.74 -2.53 -13.53
CA ARG A 52 -5.01 -2.72 -12.27
C ARG A 52 -3.79 -3.64 -12.46
N GLN A 53 -3.97 -4.77 -13.15
CA GLN A 53 -2.86 -5.69 -13.46
C GLN A 53 -1.78 -4.98 -14.27
N LEU A 54 -2.17 -4.22 -15.31
CA LEU A 54 -1.24 -3.45 -16.12
C LEU A 54 -0.47 -2.42 -15.28
N LEU A 55 -1.15 -1.75 -14.36
CA LEU A 55 -0.55 -0.78 -13.44
C LEU A 55 0.50 -1.43 -12.54
N GLU A 56 0.20 -2.59 -11.94
CA GLU A 56 1.14 -3.28 -11.06
C GLU A 56 2.33 -3.88 -11.83
N ASP A 57 2.08 -4.42 -13.03
CA ASP A 57 3.13 -5.04 -13.85
C ASP A 57 4.10 -4.03 -14.45
N GLU A 58 3.62 -2.88 -14.91
CA GLU A 58 4.38 -1.96 -15.76
C GLU A 58 4.61 -0.58 -15.14
N GLY A 59 3.97 -0.29 -14.01
CA GLY A 59 4.01 1.00 -13.35
C GLY A 59 3.19 2.08 -14.05
N LEU A 60 3.06 3.21 -13.35
CA LEU A 60 2.19 4.32 -13.78
C LEU A 60 2.72 5.06 -15.02
N ASP A 61 4.03 5.16 -15.18
CA ASP A 61 4.65 5.88 -16.30
C ASP A 61 4.38 5.18 -17.63
N SER A 62 4.30 3.85 -17.60
CA SER A 62 3.95 3.03 -18.77
C SER A 62 2.45 2.90 -18.99
N PHE A 63 1.62 3.27 -18.00
CA PHE A 63 0.17 3.10 -18.04
C PHE A 63 -0.50 4.03 -19.07
N SER A 64 -1.11 3.44 -20.10
CA SER A 64 -1.82 4.19 -21.14
C SER A 64 -3.05 3.45 -21.65
N MET A 65 -4.04 4.21 -22.16
CA MET A 65 -5.25 3.65 -22.75
C MET A 65 -4.97 2.73 -23.95
N ARG A 66 -3.89 3.00 -24.71
CA ARG A 66 -3.46 2.16 -25.83
C ARG A 66 -2.95 0.81 -25.32
N ARG A 67 -2.01 0.80 -24.36
CA ARG A 67 -1.46 -0.45 -23.79
C ARG A 67 -2.57 -1.30 -23.13
N LEU A 68 -3.50 -0.64 -22.46
CA LEU A 68 -4.65 -1.32 -21.89
C LEU A 68 -5.54 -1.95 -22.98
N ALA A 69 -5.76 -1.25 -24.09
CA ALA A 69 -6.52 -1.78 -25.23
C ALA A 69 -5.81 -3.00 -25.86
N ASP A 70 -4.50 -2.90 -26.05
CA ASP A 70 -3.69 -4.01 -26.55
C ASP A 70 -3.78 -5.23 -25.61
N ARG A 71 -3.69 -5.02 -24.29
CA ARG A 71 -3.80 -6.09 -23.28
C ARG A 71 -5.19 -6.74 -23.20
N LEU A 72 -6.24 -5.96 -23.47
CA LEU A 72 -7.62 -6.45 -23.55
C LEU A 72 -7.97 -7.07 -24.91
N GLY A 73 -7.10 -7.00 -25.92
CA GLY A 73 -7.37 -7.46 -27.28
C GLY A 73 -8.47 -6.63 -27.99
N VAL A 74 -8.58 -5.33 -27.66
CA VAL A 74 -9.60 -4.44 -28.22
C VAL A 74 -8.98 -3.16 -28.81
N ARG A 75 -9.79 -2.37 -29.51
CA ARG A 75 -9.39 -1.02 -29.93
C ARG A 75 -9.67 0.00 -28.83
N ALA A 76 -8.84 1.02 -28.65
CA ALA A 76 -8.97 2.05 -27.62
C ALA A 76 -10.38 2.69 -27.55
N PRO A 77 -11.13 2.95 -28.64
CA PRO A 77 -12.50 3.46 -28.56
C PRO A 77 -13.47 2.58 -27.76
N VAL A 78 -13.21 1.29 -27.61
CA VAL A 78 -14.03 0.41 -26.78
C VAL A 78 -13.90 0.79 -25.30
N ILE A 79 -12.69 1.13 -24.85
CA ILE A 79 -12.46 1.57 -23.48
C ILE A 79 -13.13 2.91 -23.22
N TYR A 80 -13.02 3.86 -24.16
CA TYR A 80 -13.63 5.19 -24.05
C TYR A 80 -15.16 5.19 -23.98
N LYS A 81 -15.84 4.11 -24.40
CA LYS A 81 -17.28 3.92 -24.16
C LYS A 81 -17.63 3.70 -22.69
N HIS A 82 -16.68 3.27 -21.88
CA HIS A 82 -16.86 2.96 -20.46
C HIS A 82 -16.21 4.00 -19.55
N PHE A 83 -15.07 4.56 -19.96
CA PHE A 83 -14.31 5.57 -19.23
C PHE A 83 -13.97 6.73 -20.17
N ALA A 84 -14.58 7.87 -19.96
CA ALA A 84 -14.51 9.03 -20.86
C ALA A 84 -13.06 9.55 -21.04
N SER A 85 -12.17 9.29 -20.07
CA SER A 85 -10.78 9.73 -20.09
C SER A 85 -9.87 8.75 -19.35
N LYS A 86 -8.54 8.93 -19.47
CA LYS A 86 -7.56 8.25 -18.63
C LYS A 86 -7.79 8.62 -17.15
N SER A 87 -8.08 9.89 -16.82
CA SER A 87 -8.37 10.32 -15.45
C SER A 87 -9.60 9.61 -14.88
N ALA A 88 -10.67 9.40 -15.66
CA ALA A 88 -11.83 8.66 -15.20
C ALA A 88 -11.51 7.19 -14.87
N LEU A 89 -10.66 6.53 -15.65
CA LEU A 89 -10.20 5.17 -15.36
C LEU A 89 -9.28 5.15 -14.12
N VAL A 90 -8.38 6.11 -14.01
CA VAL A 90 -7.49 6.27 -12.85
C VAL A 90 -8.31 6.47 -11.57
N ALA A 91 -9.31 7.34 -11.61
CA ALA A 91 -10.22 7.57 -10.48
C ALA A 91 -11.01 6.31 -10.10
N ALA A 92 -11.40 5.48 -11.09
CA ALA A 92 -12.02 4.19 -10.82
C ALA A 92 -11.06 3.22 -10.10
N LEU A 93 -9.78 3.16 -10.52
CA LEU A 93 -8.75 2.36 -9.84
C LEU A 93 -8.54 2.81 -8.40
N ILE A 94 -8.41 4.12 -8.16
CA ILE A 94 -8.26 4.70 -6.82
C ILE A 94 -9.49 4.39 -5.96
N SER A 95 -10.70 4.53 -6.51
CA SER A 95 -11.93 4.23 -5.78
C SER A 95 -12.03 2.77 -5.37
N VAL A 96 -11.61 1.84 -6.24
CA VAL A 96 -11.53 0.41 -5.89
C VAL A 96 -10.51 0.18 -4.77
N GLY A 97 -9.36 0.85 -4.83
CA GLY A 97 -8.35 0.77 -3.76
C GLY A 97 -8.88 1.25 -2.40
N PHE A 98 -9.61 2.37 -2.37
CA PHE A 98 -10.25 2.84 -1.13
C PHE A 98 -11.29 1.86 -0.58
N GLU A 99 -12.11 1.26 -1.44
CA GLU A 99 -13.12 0.28 -1.02
C GLU A 99 -12.47 -1.02 -0.50
N GLU A 100 -11.36 -1.45 -1.09
CA GLU A 100 -10.59 -2.59 -0.59
C GLU A 100 -10.03 -2.31 0.80
N GLN A 101 -9.42 -1.15 1.00
CA GLN A 101 -8.92 -0.74 2.31
C GLN A 101 -10.05 -0.59 3.32
N ALA A 102 -11.18 0.01 2.93
CA ALA A 102 -12.35 0.13 3.79
C ALA A 102 -12.83 -1.23 4.31
N ALA A 103 -12.95 -2.22 3.42
CA ALA A 103 -13.37 -3.58 3.80
C ALA A 103 -12.39 -4.25 4.78
N LEU A 104 -11.08 -4.08 4.55
CA LEU A 104 -10.03 -4.60 5.43
C LEU A 104 -10.04 -3.90 6.80
N PHE A 105 -10.26 -2.60 6.84
CA PHE A 105 -10.31 -1.81 8.07
C PHE A 105 -11.57 -2.12 8.89
N GLU A 106 -12.73 -2.29 8.25
CA GLU A 106 -13.95 -2.73 8.94
C GLU A 106 -13.78 -4.11 9.57
N ALA A 107 -13.11 -5.03 8.88
CA ALA A 107 -12.78 -6.34 9.44
C ALA A 107 -11.85 -6.21 10.67
N ALA A 108 -10.83 -5.37 10.62
CA ALA A 108 -9.93 -5.12 11.75
C ALA A 108 -10.64 -4.48 12.94
N LEU A 109 -11.56 -3.55 12.67
CA LEU A 109 -12.35 -2.88 13.72
C LEU A 109 -13.19 -3.87 14.54
N THR A 110 -13.64 -4.96 13.92
CA THR A 110 -14.50 -5.95 14.56
C THR A 110 -13.76 -7.16 15.15
N SER A 111 -12.53 -7.41 14.71
CA SER A 111 -11.76 -8.62 15.05
C SER A 111 -10.54 -8.39 15.92
N SER A 112 -10.18 -7.13 16.21
CA SER A 112 -8.98 -6.79 17.00
C SER A 112 -9.30 -5.98 18.23
N ASP A 113 -8.63 -6.31 19.34
CA ASP A 113 -8.65 -5.51 20.57
C ASP A 113 -7.86 -4.20 20.44
N GLN A 114 -6.98 -4.10 19.41
CA GLN A 114 -6.22 -2.91 19.07
C GLN A 114 -6.45 -2.54 17.59
N PRO A 115 -7.64 -2.09 17.23
CA PRO A 115 -8.04 -1.93 15.83
C PRO A 115 -7.18 -0.91 15.08
N LEU A 116 -6.75 0.19 15.72
CA LEU A 116 -5.90 1.20 15.09
C LEU A 116 -4.52 0.62 14.69
N THR A 117 -3.91 -0.16 15.57
CA THR A 117 -2.64 -0.87 15.31
C THR A 117 -2.82 -1.92 14.21
N ALA A 118 -3.91 -2.68 14.25
CA ALA A 118 -4.23 -3.67 13.22
C ALA A 118 -4.43 -3.01 11.84
N MET A 119 -5.11 -1.86 11.77
CA MET A 119 -5.29 -1.09 10.55
C MET A 119 -3.96 -0.57 10.00
N ALA A 120 -3.04 -0.13 10.85
CA ALA A 120 -1.70 0.30 10.42
C ALA A 120 -0.91 -0.86 9.79
N ALA A 121 -0.99 -2.06 10.37
CA ALA A 121 -0.39 -3.27 9.80
C ALA A 121 -1.00 -3.64 8.44
N ILE A 122 -2.33 -3.55 8.31
CA ILE A 122 -3.05 -3.77 7.05
C ILE A 122 -2.64 -2.72 6.00
N TYR A 123 -2.53 -1.46 6.40
CA TYR A 123 -2.12 -0.35 5.53
C TYR A 123 -0.72 -0.59 4.95
N ARG A 124 0.23 -0.99 5.81
CA ARG A 124 1.59 -1.39 5.42
C ARG A 124 1.58 -2.56 4.42
N ALA A 125 0.85 -3.64 4.75
CA ALA A 125 0.74 -4.82 3.89
C ALA A 125 0.13 -4.46 2.54
N TYR A 126 -0.96 -3.68 2.52
CA TYR A 126 -1.62 -3.24 1.31
C TYR A 126 -0.68 -2.46 0.38
N GLY A 127 0.11 -1.53 0.94
CA GLY A 127 1.10 -0.77 0.18
C GLY A 127 2.20 -1.65 -0.42
N ARG A 128 2.67 -2.65 0.32
CA ARG A 128 3.70 -3.61 -0.15
C ARG A 128 3.17 -4.55 -1.22
N ASP A 129 1.91 -4.99 -1.09
CA ASP A 129 1.28 -5.93 -2.02
C ASP A 129 0.78 -5.23 -3.30
N ASN A 130 0.53 -3.92 -3.25
CA ASN A 130 0.00 -3.11 -4.34
C ASN A 130 0.77 -1.79 -4.52
N PRO A 131 2.09 -1.82 -4.75
CA PRO A 131 2.93 -0.62 -4.63
C PRO A 131 2.59 0.46 -5.65
N ASN A 132 2.19 0.10 -6.87
CA ASN A 132 1.86 1.07 -7.91
C ASN A 132 0.47 1.68 -7.72
N LEU A 133 -0.52 0.88 -7.29
CA LEU A 133 -1.84 1.40 -6.91
C LEU A 133 -1.74 2.30 -5.67
N TYR A 134 -0.96 1.90 -4.67
CA TYR A 134 -0.73 2.69 -3.47
C TYR A 134 -0.16 4.08 -3.81
N ARG A 135 0.88 4.14 -4.68
CA ARG A 135 1.41 5.41 -5.17
C ARG A 135 0.37 6.20 -5.96
N LEU A 136 -0.43 5.53 -6.77
CA LEU A 136 -1.50 6.17 -7.52
C LEU A 136 -2.54 6.83 -6.60
N MET A 137 -2.85 6.19 -5.45
CA MET A 137 -3.82 6.69 -4.48
C MET A 137 -3.32 7.90 -3.67
N TYR A 138 -2.00 7.95 -3.38
CA TYR A 138 -1.48 8.85 -2.35
C TYR A 138 -0.38 9.81 -2.79
N ASP A 139 0.33 9.55 -3.90
CA ASP A 139 1.45 10.38 -4.35
C ASP A 139 1.03 11.47 -5.36
N ARG A 140 -0.26 11.67 -5.58
CA ARG A 140 -0.78 12.61 -6.57
C ARG A 140 -1.95 13.42 -6.04
N ASP A 141 -2.21 14.54 -6.70
CA ASP A 141 -3.44 15.28 -6.48
C ASP A 141 -4.65 14.41 -6.84
N LEU A 142 -5.59 14.34 -5.91
CA LEU A 142 -6.77 13.51 -6.03
C LEU A 142 -7.89 14.28 -6.72
N GLU A 143 -8.26 13.85 -7.94
CA GLU A 143 -9.41 14.40 -8.66
C GLU A 143 -10.73 13.88 -8.06
N ARG A 144 -11.06 14.33 -6.83
CA ARG A 144 -12.22 13.87 -6.04
C ARG A 144 -13.53 13.83 -6.80
N PRO A 145 -13.86 14.80 -7.70
CA PRO A 145 -15.11 14.74 -8.46
C PRO A 145 -15.24 13.54 -9.41
N LEU A 146 -14.12 12.87 -9.75
CA LEU A 146 -14.10 11.69 -10.60
C LEU A 146 -14.18 10.37 -9.83
N LEU A 147 -13.98 10.40 -8.51
CA LEU A 147 -14.08 9.20 -7.67
C LEU A 147 -15.50 8.68 -7.62
N LEU A 148 -15.64 7.38 -7.36
CA LEU A 148 -16.93 6.82 -6.97
C LEU A 148 -17.42 7.48 -5.68
N PRO A 149 -18.67 7.96 -5.64
CA PRO A 149 -19.19 8.69 -4.49
C PRO A 149 -19.00 7.93 -3.17
N GLY A 150 -18.38 8.60 -2.20
CA GLY A 150 -18.15 8.09 -0.84
C GLY A 150 -17.04 7.04 -0.70
N SER A 151 -16.26 6.72 -1.76
CA SER A 151 -15.19 5.71 -1.64
C SER A 151 -14.06 6.16 -0.71
N GLU A 152 -13.62 7.41 -0.79
CA GLU A 152 -12.63 7.99 0.12
C GLU A 152 -13.15 8.01 1.58
N GLU A 153 -14.38 8.45 1.78
CA GLU A 153 -15.01 8.52 3.10
C GLU A 153 -15.12 7.15 3.77
N ARG A 154 -15.52 6.12 3.01
CA ARG A 154 -15.61 4.75 3.54
C ARG A 154 -14.27 4.20 4.01
N ALA A 155 -13.16 4.60 3.40
CA ALA A 155 -11.83 4.20 3.86
C ALA A 155 -11.40 4.94 5.16
N VAL A 156 -11.90 6.16 5.39
CA VAL A 156 -11.54 6.99 6.54
C VAL A 156 -12.37 6.65 7.78
N VAL A 157 -13.67 6.37 7.63
CA VAL A 157 -14.60 6.16 8.76
C VAL A 157 -14.13 5.07 9.74
N PRO A 158 -13.67 3.88 9.32
CA PRO A 158 -13.20 2.85 10.25
C PRO A 158 -12.00 3.31 11.08
N ALA A 159 -11.08 4.08 10.49
CA ALA A 159 -9.91 4.59 11.20
C ALA A 159 -10.30 5.62 12.28
N VAL A 160 -11.27 6.49 12.01
CA VAL A 160 -11.81 7.43 13.01
C VAL A 160 -12.49 6.68 14.17
N ARG A 161 -13.27 5.65 13.86
CA ARG A 161 -13.89 4.78 14.89
C ARG A 161 -12.84 4.05 15.73
N ALA A 162 -11.80 3.53 15.09
CA ALA A 162 -10.68 2.87 15.78
C ALA A 162 -9.89 3.82 16.69
N ALA A 163 -9.87 5.11 16.35
CA ALA A 163 -9.27 6.17 17.15
C ALA A 163 -10.22 6.72 18.25
N GLY A 164 -11.35 6.06 18.54
CA GLY A 164 -12.30 6.53 19.54
C GLY A 164 -13.02 7.82 19.15
N GLU A 165 -13.33 8.01 17.88
CA GLU A 165 -13.92 9.20 17.26
C GLU A 165 -12.98 10.45 17.26
N ASP A 166 -11.72 10.28 17.67
CA ASP A 166 -10.70 11.34 17.59
C ASP A 166 -10.13 11.41 16.16
N ARG A 167 -10.57 12.43 15.42
CA ARG A 167 -10.16 12.65 14.04
C ARG A 167 -8.69 13.07 13.91
N ASP A 168 -8.14 13.73 14.91
CA ASP A 168 -6.75 14.19 14.87
C ASP A 168 -5.81 13.04 15.18
N LEU A 169 -6.18 12.15 16.11
CA LEU A 169 -5.49 10.89 16.33
C LEU A 169 -5.52 9.99 15.08
N ALA A 170 -6.70 9.84 14.44
CA ALA A 170 -6.81 9.08 13.19
C ALA A 170 -5.90 9.65 12.09
N ARG A 171 -5.83 10.98 11.95
CA ARG A 171 -4.92 11.64 10.99
C ARG A 171 -3.45 11.42 11.32
N ALA A 172 -3.09 11.51 12.61
CA ALA A 172 -1.71 11.26 13.07
C ALA A 172 -1.29 9.82 12.81
N ALA A 173 -2.16 8.85 13.12
CA ALA A 173 -1.91 7.44 12.85
C ALA A 173 -1.79 7.15 11.35
N TRP A 174 -2.66 7.74 10.54
CA TRP A 174 -2.57 7.64 9.09
C TRP A 174 -1.29 8.26 8.54
N ALA A 175 -0.91 9.46 9.00
CA ALA A 175 0.32 10.14 8.55
C ALA A 175 1.57 9.32 8.91
N PHE A 176 1.61 8.73 10.11
CA PHE A 176 2.68 7.82 10.52
C PHE A 176 2.73 6.58 9.61
N ALA A 177 1.59 5.89 9.44
CA ALA A 177 1.50 4.68 8.63
C ALA A 177 1.88 4.96 7.17
N HIS A 178 1.41 6.07 6.59
CA HIS A 178 1.76 6.49 5.24
C HIS A 178 3.25 6.79 5.11
N GLY A 179 3.81 7.60 6.01
CA GLY A 179 5.23 7.95 6.00
C GLY A 179 6.13 6.72 6.08
N MET A 180 5.83 5.79 7.00
CA MET A 180 6.56 4.53 7.12
C MET A 180 6.46 3.70 5.84
N THR A 181 5.25 3.51 5.30
CA THR A 181 5.02 2.69 4.11
C THR A 181 5.75 3.26 2.90
N ILE A 182 5.66 4.57 2.65
CA ILE A 182 6.33 5.17 1.48
C ILE A 182 7.84 5.14 1.58
N LEU A 183 8.39 5.28 2.80
CA LEU A 183 9.82 5.16 3.05
C LEU A 183 10.31 3.71 2.84
N GLU A 184 9.52 2.70 3.23
CA GLU A 184 9.81 1.29 2.95
C GLU A 184 9.77 0.99 1.44
N LEU A 185 8.73 1.43 0.73
CA LEU A 185 8.58 1.24 -0.71
C LEU A 185 9.70 1.90 -1.52
N ASN A 186 10.29 2.96 -0.98
CA ASN A 186 11.39 3.69 -1.60
C ASN A 186 12.76 3.27 -1.08
N ASN A 187 12.87 2.18 -0.30
CA ASN A 187 14.11 1.64 0.28
C ASN A 187 14.93 2.72 1.01
N ARG A 188 14.26 3.60 1.79
CA ARG A 188 14.92 4.72 2.49
C ARG A 188 15.52 4.33 3.83
N PHE A 189 15.17 3.18 4.38
CA PHE A 189 15.74 2.70 5.63
C PHE A 189 17.00 1.89 5.40
N PRO A 190 17.96 1.88 6.35
CA PRO A 190 19.12 0.98 6.32
C PRO A 190 18.68 -0.49 6.25
N ALA A 191 19.49 -1.32 5.59
CA ALA A 191 19.16 -2.73 5.39
C ALA A 191 19.07 -3.56 6.69
N ASP A 192 19.71 -3.09 7.75
CA ASP A 192 19.73 -3.69 9.10
C ASP A 192 18.69 -3.09 10.05
N ALA A 193 17.86 -2.15 9.59
CA ALA A 193 16.83 -1.53 10.42
C ALA A 193 15.74 -2.54 10.79
N ASP A 194 15.40 -2.64 12.08
CA ASP A 194 14.23 -3.37 12.56
C ASP A 194 12.97 -2.51 12.36
N LEU A 195 12.41 -2.61 11.15
CA LEU A 195 11.20 -1.85 10.79
C LEU A 195 9.98 -2.30 11.59
N ASP A 196 9.91 -3.58 11.97
CA ASP A 196 8.78 -4.08 12.76
C ASP A 196 8.80 -3.49 14.16
N ALA A 197 9.99 -3.33 14.77
CA ALA A 197 10.12 -2.61 16.04
C ALA A 197 9.75 -1.13 15.90
N ALA A 198 10.14 -0.47 14.80
CA ALA A 198 9.79 0.93 14.54
C ALA A 198 8.27 1.11 14.41
N TRP A 199 7.60 0.23 13.66
CA TRP A 199 6.15 0.23 13.52
C TRP A 199 5.44 0.03 14.87
N ARG A 200 5.82 -0.99 15.63
CA ARG A 200 5.24 -1.25 16.95
C ARG A 200 5.39 -0.05 17.89
N ARG A 201 6.58 0.54 17.94
CA ARG A 201 6.85 1.68 18.82
C ARG A 201 6.05 2.92 18.41
N GLY A 202 6.00 3.23 17.12
CA GLY A 202 5.24 4.36 16.62
C GLY A 202 3.75 4.22 16.88
N MET A 203 3.17 3.06 16.59
CA MET A 203 1.75 2.82 16.86
C MET A 203 1.42 2.80 18.35
N ALA A 204 2.29 2.25 19.20
CA ALA A 204 2.09 2.27 20.64
C ALA A 204 2.06 3.70 21.22
N SER A 205 2.80 4.65 20.63
CA SER A 205 2.75 6.06 21.07
C SER A 205 1.47 6.81 20.63
N LEU A 206 0.72 6.22 19.70
CA LEU A 206 -0.55 6.75 19.19
C LEU A 206 -1.76 5.97 19.72
N ASP A 207 -1.56 4.99 20.60
CA ASP A 207 -2.65 4.20 21.18
C ASP A 207 -3.47 5.07 22.16
N PRO A 208 -4.78 5.26 21.93
CA PRO A 208 -5.62 6.03 22.83
C PRO A 208 -5.74 5.42 24.24
N SER A 209 -5.50 4.10 24.39
CA SER A 209 -5.50 3.41 25.68
C SER A 209 -4.20 3.59 26.48
N GLY A 210 -3.11 4.02 25.82
CA GLY A 210 -1.81 4.30 26.43
C GLY A 210 -1.69 5.69 27.04
N GLY A 211 -2.75 6.19 27.72
CA GLY A 211 -2.92 7.52 28.24
C GLY A 211 -1.62 8.21 28.66
N VAL A 212 -1.41 9.40 28.16
CA VAL A 212 -0.40 10.38 28.61
C VAL A 212 -0.59 10.62 30.13
N THR A 213 -0.04 9.71 30.93
CA THR A 213 0.18 9.94 32.33
C THR A 213 1.41 10.85 32.42
N GLY A 214 1.22 12.16 32.52
CA GLY A 214 2.33 13.02 32.91
C GLY A 214 2.55 14.30 32.07
N LEU A 215 1.50 15.07 31.77
CA LEU A 215 1.60 16.52 31.71
C LEU A 215 0.74 17.08 32.83
N GLU A 216 1.21 16.89 34.05
CA GLU A 216 0.76 17.71 35.17
C GLU A 216 0.96 19.17 34.76
N ARG A 217 -0.16 19.86 34.63
CA ARG A 217 -0.16 21.32 34.59
C ARG A 217 0.49 21.76 35.90
N SER A 218 1.77 22.15 35.81
CA SER A 218 2.38 22.96 36.87
C SER A 218 1.57 24.24 36.94
N GLY A 219 0.56 24.19 37.77
CA GLY A 219 -0.15 25.37 38.24
C GLY A 219 0.87 26.24 38.93
N ASN A 220 1.26 27.32 38.30
CA ASN A 220 1.94 28.40 38.95
C ASN A 220 0.85 29.23 39.65
N GLY A 221 0.55 28.83 40.92
CA GLY A 221 0.01 29.73 41.88
C GLY A 221 1.17 30.37 42.60
N GLN A 222 1.27 31.69 42.51
CA GLN A 222 1.81 32.53 43.57
C GLN A 222 1.57 33.99 43.25
N ASP A 223 0.80 34.57 44.14
CA ASP A 223 0.89 35.88 44.81
C ASP A 223 0.85 37.14 43.94
#